data_cfcb80b08689ac8d2d5a10c92611d9c5
#
_entry.id   cfcb80b08689ac8d2d5a10c92611d9c5
#
_cell.length_a   1.000
_cell.length_b   1.000
_cell.length_c   1.000
_cell.angle_alpha   90.00
_cell.angle_beta   90.00
_cell.angle_gamma   90.00
#
_symmetry.space_group_name_H-M   'P 1'
#
loop_
_entity.id
_entity.type
_entity.pdbx_description
1 polymer ?
#
loop_
_entity_poly.entity_id
_entity_poly.type
_entity_poly.pdbx_seq_one_letter_code
_entity_poly.pdbx_strand_id
1 'polypeptide(L)'
;MCVLAATPLTIHFFFKLHLRELARHFEVALACNPRSDAYLPPLDLPVRELALPIERKIAPWRDLWVLVALCRLFARERFDIVVSVVPKAGLLGMLAAWLLRVPRRVHIFQGEVWASRRGPMRWLLKRLDGLTASLATHVLAVSESEKNFLEQQGVAPVGKLQVLGAGSICGVDTGRFRPDAVARARVRADLGVPEHAVLCIFLGRLAVDKGIKELAQAFAQSATVHPALWLLLVGPDEEGMAARLSALVAPELASRMLIRPFANEPQQLLAAADFLCLPSYREGFGMVILEAAAVGIPSIGSRIYGITDAIKEGQTGLLVPARDTTALASAISRWCEQPQERQSYGVAAQDRVMKCFEQKKVVEGYVEYFRDLLRR
;
A
#
# COMPACT_ATOMS: atom_id res chain seq x y z
N MET A 1 -17.53 -18.42 -2.22
CA MET A 1 -17.33 -16.98 -1.92
C MET A 1 -16.90 -16.21 -3.18
N CYS A 2 -17.15 -14.92 -3.26
CA CYS A 2 -16.70 -14.08 -4.38
C CYS A 2 -15.82 -12.94 -3.87
N VAL A 3 -14.62 -12.78 -4.45
CA VAL A 3 -13.72 -11.66 -4.18
C VAL A 3 -13.78 -10.69 -5.37
N LEU A 4 -14.06 -9.42 -5.08
CA LEU A 4 -14.20 -8.35 -6.06
C LEU A 4 -13.03 -7.38 -5.97
N ALA A 5 -12.31 -7.20 -7.06
CA ALA A 5 -11.29 -6.19 -7.23
C ALA A 5 -11.50 -5.41 -8.53
N ALA A 6 -11.04 -4.17 -8.59
CA ALA A 6 -11.15 -3.40 -9.83
C ALA A 6 -10.15 -3.87 -10.88
N THR A 7 -8.97 -4.31 -10.46
CA THR A 7 -7.86 -4.62 -11.38
C THR A 7 -7.04 -5.81 -10.91
N PRO A 8 -6.41 -6.58 -11.84
CA PRO A 8 -5.47 -7.65 -11.52
C PRO A 8 -4.27 -7.18 -10.68
N LEU A 9 -3.84 -5.93 -10.84
CA LEU A 9 -2.74 -5.35 -10.06
C LEU A 9 -2.98 -5.46 -8.55
N THR A 10 -4.19 -5.14 -8.09
CA THR A 10 -4.57 -5.26 -6.67
C THR A 10 -4.45 -6.70 -6.18
N ILE A 11 -4.86 -7.65 -7.01
CA ILE A 11 -4.76 -9.07 -6.69
C ILE A 11 -3.31 -9.53 -6.67
N HIS A 12 -2.54 -9.16 -7.69
CA HIS A 12 -1.15 -9.57 -7.84
C HIS A 12 -0.29 -9.16 -6.64
N PHE A 13 -0.44 -7.92 -6.18
CA PHE A 13 0.37 -7.38 -5.09
C PHE A 13 -0.15 -7.70 -3.69
N PHE A 14 -1.48 -7.81 -3.51
CA PHE A 14 -2.04 -7.86 -2.16
C PHE A 14 -2.86 -9.11 -1.85
N PHE A 15 -3.43 -9.80 -2.85
CA PHE A 15 -4.39 -10.87 -2.62
C PHE A 15 -3.97 -12.25 -3.17
N LYS A 16 -2.85 -12.35 -3.86
CA LYS A 16 -2.44 -13.61 -4.50
C LYS A 16 -2.37 -14.78 -3.50
N LEU A 17 -1.70 -14.57 -2.37
CA LEU A 17 -1.59 -15.61 -1.33
C LEU A 17 -2.93 -15.85 -0.62
N HIS A 18 -3.71 -14.79 -0.35
CA HIS A 18 -5.05 -14.94 0.22
C HIS A 18 -5.93 -15.86 -0.62
N LEU A 19 -6.01 -15.61 -1.92
CA LEU A 19 -6.85 -16.40 -2.82
C LEU A 19 -6.39 -17.85 -2.88
N ARG A 20 -5.07 -18.10 -2.87
CA ARG A 20 -4.50 -19.45 -2.82
C ARG A 20 -4.88 -20.17 -1.53
N GLU A 21 -4.75 -19.53 -0.39
CA GLU A 21 -5.08 -20.14 0.91
C GLU A 21 -6.60 -20.26 1.10
N LEU A 22 -7.39 -19.27 0.70
CA LEU A 22 -8.85 -19.33 0.74
C LEU A 22 -9.40 -20.47 -0.13
N ALA A 23 -8.81 -20.72 -1.30
CA ALA A 23 -9.22 -21.80 -2.20
C ALA A 23 -9.03 -23.21 -1.60
N ARG A 24 -8.25 -23.35 -0.54
CA ARG A 24 -8.14 -24.62 0.23
C ARG A 24 -9.35 -24.91 1.11
N HIS A 25 -10.16 -23.87 1.40
CA HIS A 25 -11.26 -23.95 2.35
C HIS A 25 -12.61 -23.59 1.73
N PHE A 26 -12.61 -22.89 0.59
CA PHE A 26 -13.80 -22.35 -0.05
C PHE A 26 -13.75 -22.53 -1.56
N GLU A 27 -14.92 -22.64 -2.17
CA GLU A 27 -15.05 -22.39 -3.61
C GLU A 27 -14.94 -20.89 -3.86
N VAL A 28 -13.80 -20.45 -4.37
CA VAL A 28 -13.49 -19.04 -4.57
C VAL A 28 -13.70 -18.65 -6.02
N ALA A 29 -14.46 -17.59 -6.25
CA ALA A 29 -14.54 -16.86 -7.51
C ALA A 29 -13.88 -15.49 -7.37
N LEU A 30 -13.00 -15.14 -8.30
CA LEU A 30 -12.37 -13.84 -8.41
C LEU A 30 -13.02 -13.05 -9.54
N ALA A 31 -13.63 -11.92 -9.22
CA ALA A 31 -14.24 -11.04 -10.21
C ALA A 31 -13.43 -9.74 -10.34
N CYS A 32 -12.81 -9.53 -11.48
CA CYS A 32 -12.01 -8.34 -11.79
C CYS A 32 -12.04 -8.03 -13.28
N ASN A 33 -11.46 -6.87 -13.67
CA ASN A 33 -11.28 -6.51 -15.09
C ASN A 33 -9.95 -7.05 -15.62
N PRO A 34 -9.91 -8.17 -16.35
CA PRO A 34 -8.66 -8.81 -16.77
C PRO A 34 -7.89 -7.98 -17.82
N ARG A 35 -8.54 -6.99 -18.42
CA ARG A 35 -7.92 -6.14 -19.47
C ARG A 35 -7.25 -4.89 -18.92
N SER A 36 -7.44 -4.55 -17.66
CA SER A 36 -6.96 -3.27 -17.11
C SER A 36 -5.43 -3.21 -16.93
N ASP A 37 -4.79 -4.36 -16.71
CA ASP A 37 -3.36 -4.46 -16.43
C ASP A 37 -2.75 -5.62 -17.26
N ALA A 38 -2.98 -5.59 -18.58
CA ALA A 38 -2.61 -6.67 -19.52
C ALA A 38 -1.09 -6.95 -19.61
N TYR A 39 -0.26 -6.06 -19.04
CA TYR A 39 1.19 -6.23 -18.91
C TYR A 39 1.62 -7.15 -17.76
N LEU A 40 0.69 -7.48 -16.85
CA LEU A 40 0.99 -8.39 -15.75
C LEU A 40 0.91 -9.85 -16.22
N PRO A 41 1.74 -10.74 -15.67
CA PRO A 41 1.62 -12.16 -15.93
C PRO A 41 0.26 -12.70 -15.42
N PRO A 42 -0.24 -13.81 -15.99
CA PRO A 42 -1.43 -14.49 -15.49
C PRO A 42 -1.33 -14.75 -13.99
N LEU A 43 -2.47 -14.68 -13.30
CA LEU A 43 -2.49 -14.84 -11.84
C LEU A 43 -2.12 -16.26 -11.40
N ASP A 44 -2.39 -17.26 -12.22
CA ASP A 44 -2.14 -18.69 -11.94
C ASP A 44 -2.61 -19.08 -10.53
N LEU A 45 -3.92 -18.95 -10.32
CA LEU A 45 -4.56 -19.18 -9.04
C LEU A 45 -5.59 -20.32 -9.14
N PRO A 46 -5.74 -21.15 -8.11
CA PRO A 46 -6.75 -22.22 -8.06
C PRO A 46 -8.16 -21.64 -7.76
N VAL A 47 -8.56 -20.59 -8.49
CA VAL A 47 -9.84 -19.89 -8.32
C VAL A 47 -10.52 -19.72 -9.66
N ARG A 48 -11.86 -19.64 -9.65
CA ARG A 48 -12.61 -19.37 -10.86
C ARG A 48 -12.58 -17.86 -11.19
N GLU A 49 -11.92 -17.50 -12.27
CA GLU A 49 -11.86 -16.10 -12.72
C GLU A 49 -13.14 -15.72 -13.47
N LEU A 50 -13.69 -14.56 -13.10
CA LEU A 50 -14.89 -13.97 -13.68
C LEU A 50 -14.55 -12.57 -14.22
N ALA A 51 -14.62 -12.42 -15.53
CA ALA A 51 -14.33 -11.15 -16.16
C ALA A 51 -15.47 -10.14 -15.93
N LEU A 52 -15.16 -9.02 -15.28
CA LEU A 52 -16.06 -7.89 -15.08
C LEU A 52 -15.37 -6.59 -15.51
N PRO A 53 -16.01 -5.76 -16.36
CA PRO A 53 -15.39 -4.54 -16.89
C PRO A 53 -15.42 -3.37 -15.89
N ILE A 54 -14.90 -3.60 -14.67
CA ILE A 54 -14.79 -2.56 -13.65
C ILE A 54 -13.60 -1.66 -13.98
N GLU A 55 -13.85 -0.40 -14.29
CA GLU A 55 -12.80 0.58 -14.58
C GLU A 55 -12.43 1.39 -13.33
N ARG A 56 -11.18 1.89 -13.24
CA ARG A 56 -10.77 2.78 -12.13
C ARG A 56 -11.43 4.15 -12.18
N LYS A 57 -11.64 4.69 -13.40
CA LYS A 57 -12.25 6.01 -13.61
C LYS A 57 -13.75 5.96 -13.41
N ILE A 58 -14.34 7.04 -12.91
CA ILE A 58 -15.79 7.20 -12.77
C ILE A 58 -16.40 7.25 -14.19
N ALA A 59 -17.33 6.34 -14.48
CA ALA A 59 -18.01 6.21 -15.76
C ALA A 59 -19.48 5.77 -15.52
N PRO A 60 -20.42 6.69 -15.20
CA PRO A 60 -21.74 6.34 -14.65
C PRO A 60 -22.52 5.30 -15.47
N TRP A 61 -22.55 5.45 -16.78
CA TRP A 61 -23.26 4.50 -17.66
C TRP A 61 -22.62 3.11 -17.68
N ARG A 62 -21.29 3.04 -17.70
CA ARG A 62 -20.56 1.77 -17.61
C ARG A 62 -20.71 1.16 -16.22
N ASP A 63 -20.70 1.98 -15.19
CA ASP A 63 -20.88 1.55 -13.81
C ASP A 63 -22.27 0.94 -13.57
N LEU A 64 -23.31 1.49 -14.21
CA LEU A 64 -24.65 0.90 -14.20
C LEU A 64 -24.68 -0.47 -14.89
N TRP A 65 -24.02 -0.62 -16.04
CA TRP A 65 -23.88 -1.92 -16.70
C TRP A 65 -23.13 -2.94 -15.84
N VAL A 66 -22.06 -2.52 -15.17
CA VAL A 66 -21.33 -3.38 -14.24
C VAL A 66 -22.22 -3.79 -13.06
N LEU A 67 -23.01 -2.87 -12.51
CA LEU A 67 -23.97 -3.19 -11.44
C LEU A 67 -24.99 -4.26 -11.90
N VAL A 68 -25.57 -4.11 -13.08
CA VAL A 68 -26.50 -5.11 -13.65
C VAL A 68 -25.79 -6.45 -13.85
N ALA A 69 -24.55 -6.45 -14.36
CA ALA A 69 -23.78 -7.67 -14.54
C ALA A 69 -23.47 -8.36 -13.18
N LEU A 70 -23.13 -7.59 -12.15
CA LEU A 70 -22.93 -8.09 -10.79
C LEU A 70 -24.22 -8.68 -10.21
N CYS A 71 -25.37 -8.01 -10.38
CA CYS A 71 -26.66 -8.54 -9.94
C CYS A 71 -27.00 -9.87 -10.63
N ARG A 72 -26.80 -9.96 -11.95
CA ARG A 72 -27.02 -11.22 -12.69
C ARG A 72 -26.08 -12.32 -12.21
N LEU A 73 -24.81 -11.98 -12.01
CA LEU A 73 -23.80 -12.91 -11.50
C LEU A 73 -24.20 -13.44 -10.12
N PHE A 74 -24.52 -12.56 -9.17
CA PHE A 74 -24.87 -12.97 -7.81
C PHE A 74 -26.18 -13.75 -7.73
N ALA A 75 -27.18 -13.42 -8.58
CA ALA A 75 -28.42 -14.18 -8.67
C ALA A 75 -28.19 -15.62 -9.17
N ARG A 76 -27.26 -15.78 -10.15
CA ARG A 76 -26.93 -17.09 -10.71
C ARG A 76 -26.11 -17.94 -9.76
N GLU A 77 -25.05 -17.35 -9.18
CA GLU A 77 -24.02 -18.08 -8.41
C GLU A 77 -24.38 -18.27 -6.94
N ARG A 78 -25.29 -17.45 -6.38
CA ARG A 78 -25.76 -17.50 -4.98
C ARG A 78 -24.64 -17.59 -3.95
N PHE A 79 -23.69 -16.66 -4.02
CA PHE A 79 -22.56 -16.61 -3.10
C PHE A 79 -23.00 -16.40 -1.64
N ASP A 80 -22.41 -17.14 -0.71
CA ASP A 80 -22.59 -16.96 0.74
C ASP A 80 -21.86 -15.73 1.28
N ILE A 81 -20.69 -15.44 0.66
CA ILE A 81 -19.83 -14.30 1.03
C ILE A 81 -19.43 -13.55 -0.23
N VAL A 82 -19.58 -12.23 -0.19
CA VAL A 82 -18.98 -11.31 -1.16
C VAL A 82 -17.98 -10.41 -0.44
N VAL A 83 -16.72 -10.43 -0.87
CA VAL A 83 -15.64 -9.59 -0.36
C VAL A 83 -15.28 -8.57 -1.42
N SER A 84 -15.23 -7.31 -1.08
CA SER A 84 -14.78 -6.24 -1.97
C SER A 84 -13.60 -5.49 -1.40
N VAL A 85 -12.69 -5.13 -2.29
CA VAL A 85 -11.54 -4.29 -2.01
C VAL A 85 -11.52 -3.15 -3.02
N VAL A 86 -11.00 -2.02 -2.67
CA VAL A 86 -10.96 -0.74 -3.41
C VAL A 86 -12.35 -0.07 -3.60
N PRO A 87 -12.40 1.27 -3.64
CA PRO A 87 -13.65 2.03 -3.47
C PRO A 87 -14.74 1.68 -4.50
N LYS A 88 -14.40 1.64 -5.80
CA LYS A 88 -15.40 1.45 -6.86
C LYS A 88 -15.97 0.02 -6.89
N ALA A 89 -15.10 -0.99 -6.78
CA ALA A 89 -15.55 -2.38 -6.66
C ALA A 89 -16.31 -2.59 -5.34
N GLY A 90 -15.93 -1.84 -4.30
CA GLY A 90 -16.64 -1.78 -3.02
C GLY A 90 -18.09 -1.32 -3.19
N LEU A 91 -18.27 -0.14 -3.75
CA LEU A 91 -19.60 0.45 -3.91
C LEU A 91 -20.54 -0.43 -4.77
N LEU A 92 -20.08 -0.80 -5.97
CA LEU A 92 -20.89 -1.60 -6.89
C LEU A 92 -21.14 -3.01 -6.36
N GLY A 93 -20.12 -3.64 -5.78
CA GLY A 93 -20.21 -4.98 -5.23
C GLY A 93 -21.11 -5.05 -4.00
N MET A 94 -20.96 -4.11 -3.05
CA MET A 94 -21.82 -4.08 -1.85
C MET A 94 -23.26 -3.74 -2.19
N LEU A 95 -23.49 -2.83 -3.15
CA LEU A 95 -24.84 -2.51 -3.62
C LEU A 95 -25.51 -3.73 -4.28
N ALA A 96 -24.83 -4.40 -5.23
CA ALA A 96 -25.37 -5.61 -5.86
C ALA A 96 -25.64 -6.72 -4.84
N ALA A 97 -24.70 -6.95 -3.92
CA ALA A 97 -24.83 -7.97 -2.89
C ALA A 97 -25.97 -7.67 -1.89
N TRP A 98 -26.19 -6.39 -1.58
CA TRP A 98 -27.33 -5.96 -0.75
C TRP A 98 -28.66 -6.16 -1.47
N LEU A 99 -28.78 -5.76 -2.73
CA LEU A 99 -29.99 -5.96 -3.55
C LEU A 99 -30.37 -7.44 -3.66
N LEU A 100 -29.38 -8.32 -3.83
CA LEU A 100 -29.57 -9.77 -3.93
C LEU A 100 -29.58 -10.49 -2.57
N ARG A 101 -29.56 -9.73 -1.46
CA ARG A 101 -29.60 -10.25 -0.09
C ARG A 101 -28.51 -11.28 0.20
N VAL A 102 -27.28 -11.09 -0.37
CA VAL A 102 -26.14 -11.93 -0.02
C VAL A 102 -25.92 -11.84 1.50
N PRO A 103 -25.84 -12.99 2.22
CA PRO A 103 -25.85 -12.96 3.68
C PRO A 103 -24.67 -12.22 4.30
N ARG A 104 -23.47 -12.47 3.77
CA ARG A 104 -22.22 -11.88 4.30
C ARG A 104 -21.56 -11.00 3.24
N ARG A 105 -21.56 -9.71 3.50
CA ARG A 105 -21.03 -8.66 2.63
C ARG A 105 -19.88 -7.98 3.35
N VAL A 106 -18.66 -8.27 2.92
CA VAL A 106 -17.42 -7.78 3.57
C VAL A 106 -16.78 -6.73 2.68
N HIS A 107 -16.51 -5.56 3.23
CA HIS A 107 -15.70 -4.54 2.55
C HIS A 107 -14.42 -4.27 3.32
N ILE A 108 -13.29 -4.19 2.60
CA ILE A 108 -11.96 -3.90 3.18
C ILE A 108 -11.50 -2.55 2.67
N PHE A 109 -11.38 -1.58 3.56
CA PHE A 109 -10.78 -0.28 3.29
C PHE A 109 -9.24 -0.39 3.20
N GLN A 110 -8.63 0.37 2.26
CA GLN A 110 -7.19 0.36 2.00
C GLN A 110 -6.69 1.78 1.63
N GLY A 111 -7.06 2.76 2.41
CA GLY A 111 -6.70 4.17 2.17
C GLY A 111 -7.66 4.91 1.24
N GLU A 112 -8.23 5.99 1.75
CA GLU A 112 -9.34 6.73 1.14
C GLU A 112 -8.86 7.77 0.14
N VAL A 113 -9.34 7.65 -1.11
CA VAL A 113 -9.00 8.58 -2.20
C VAL A 113 -9.40 10.03 -1.87
N TRP A 114 -10.44 10.22 -1.06
CA TRP A 114 -10.93 11.54 -0.68
C TRP A 114 -10.13 12.21 0.46
N ALA A 115 -9.30 11.45 1.20
CA ALA A 115 -8.57 11.98 2.35
C ALA A 115 -7.64 13.15 1.99
N SER A 116 -6.99 13.09 0.81
CA SER A 116 -6.12 14.15 0.30
C SER A 116 -6.85 15.19 -0.57
N ARG A 117 -8.17 15.02 -0.82
CA ARG A 117 -8.97 15.94 -1.66
C ARG A 117 -9.65 17.02 -0.86
N ARG A 118 -10.13 18.09 -1.56
CA ARG A 118 -10.89 19.21 -1.00
C ARG A 118 -12.19 19.43 -1.77
N GLY A 119 -13.11 20.20 -1.21
CA GLY A 119 -14.35 20.64 -1.88
C GLY A 119 -15.39 19.55 -2.11
N PRO A 120 -16.33 19.75 -3.07
CA PRO A 120 -17.48 18.88 -3.29
C PRO A 120 -17.11 17.43 -3.61
N MET A 121 -16.02 17.22 -4.35
CA MET A 121 -15.56 15.86 -4.70
C MET A 121 -15.14 15.06 -3.45
N ARG A 122 -14.50 15.72 -2.47
CA ARG A 122 -14.21 15.06 -1.18
C ARG A 122 -15.49 14.60 -0.49
N TRP A 123 -16.48 15.50 -0.42
CA TRP A 123 -17.77 15.20 0.21
C TRP A 123 -18.46 14.04 -0.48
N LEU A 124 -18.55 14.06 -1.82
CA LEU A 124 -19.18 12.99 -2.60
C LEU A 124 -18.51 11.64 -2.37
N LEU A 125 -17.20 11.55 -2.55
CA LEU A 125 -16.46 10.30 -2.39
C LEU A 125 -16.57 9.76 -0.96
N LYS A 126 -16.50 10.63 0.06
CA LYS A 126 -16.70 10.25 1.46
C LYS A 126 -18.10 9.68 1.70
N ARG A 127 -19.16 10.27 1.09
CA ARG A 127 -20.53 9.75 1.18
C ARG A 127 -20.69 8.39 0.49
N LEU A 128 -20.01 8.18 -0.62
CA LEU A 128 -20.01 6.89 -1.31
C LEU A 128 -19.32 5.80 -0.48
N ASP A 129 -18.21 6.11 0.20
CA ASP A 129 -17.57 5.19 1.14
C ASP A 129 -18.47 4.89 2.35
N GLY A 130 -19.16 5.91 2.89
CA GLY A 130 -20.17 5.73 3.94
C GLY A 130 -21.34 4.83 3.49
N LEU A 131 -21.81 4.99 2.26
CA LEU A 131 -22.82 4.09 1.68
C LEU A 131 -22.27 2.67 1.57
N THR A 132 -21.05 2.48 1.05
CA THR A 132 -20.39 1.18 0.96
C THR A 132 -20.30 0.51 2.34
N ALA A 133 -19.86 1.24 3.35
CA ALA A 133 -19.80 0.75 4.72
C ALA A 133 -21.18 0.40 5.29
N SER A 134 -22.24 1.16 4.95
CA SER A 134 -23.61 0.88 5.42
C SER A 134 -24.20 -0.38 4.80
N LEU A 135 -23.93 -0.62 3.51
CA LEU A 135 -24.41 -1.79 2.76
C LEU A 135 -23.67 -3.08 3.15
N ALA A 136 -22.44 -2.98 3.61
CA ALA A 136 -21.65 -4.10 4.11
C ALA A 136 -22.18 -4.59 5.47
N THR A 137 -22.20 -5.91 5.67
CA THR A 137 -22.47 -6.51 7.00
C THR A 137 -21.25 -6.47 7.89
N HIS A 138 -20.06 -6.56 7.30
CA HIS A 138 -18.77 -6.53 7.97
C HIS A 138 -17.83 -5.58 7.24
N VAL A 139 -17.12 -4.77 8.00
CA VAL A 139 -16.19 -3.78 7.44
C VAL A 139 -14.83 -3.95 8.10
N LEU A 140 -13.81 -4.11 7.28
CA LEU A 140 -12.43 -4.21 7.74
C LEU A 140 -11.65 -2.95 7.33
N ALA A 141 -10.75 -2.52 8.20
CA ALA A 141 -9.70 -1.55 7.91
C ALA A 141 -8.33 -2.24 8.00
N VAL A 142 -7.37 -1.79 7.24
CA VAL A 142 -6.04 -2.41 7.22
C VAL A 142 -5.12 -1.88 8.32
N SER A 143 -5.55 -0.86 9.08
CA SER A 143 -4.80 -0.33 10.23
C SER A 143 -5.73 0.27 11.28
N GLU A 144 -5.29 0.32 12.54
CA GLU A 144 -6.06 0.95 13.62
C GLU A 144 -6.21 2.45 13.40
N SER A 145 -5.18 3.11 12.89
CA SER A 145 -5.27 4.55 12.60
C SER A 145 -6.22 4.84 11.43
N GLU A 146 -6.30 3.98 10.40
CA GLU A 146 -7.30 4.08 9.33
C GLU A 146 -8.72 3.88 9.87
N LYS A 147 -8.94 2.85 10.70
CA LYS A 147 -10.21 2.62 11.39
C LYS A 147 -10.64 3.86 12.17
N ASN A 148 -9.77 4.36 13.03
CA ASN A 148 -10.05 5.55 13.84
C ASN A 148 -10.34 6.77 12.96
N PHE A 149 -9.60 6.96 11.86
CA PHE A 149 -9.83 8.02 10.91
C PHE A 149 -11.21 7.90 10.24
N LEU A 150 -11.60 6.72 9.79
CA LEU A 150 -12.91 6.48 9.15
C LEU A 150 -14.08 6.71 10.12
N GLU A 151 -13.94 6.27 11.37
CA GLU A 151 -14.94 6.50 12.41
C GLU A 151 -15.06 8.00 12.76
N GLN A 152 -13.94 8.70 12.98
CA GLN A 152 -13.91 10.14 13.24
C GLN A 152 -14.48 10.96 12.08
N GLN A 153 -14.27 10.51 10.85
CA GLN A 153 -14.85 11.12 9.67
C GLN A 153 -16.34 10.76 9.46
N GLY A 154 -16.93 9.89 10.29
CA GLY A 154 -18.32 9.46 10.16
C GLY A 154 -18.60 8.65 8.89
N VAL A 155 -17.62 7.89 8.40
CA VAL A 155 -17.79 6.95 7.29
C VAL A 155 -18.51 5.68 7.77
N ALA A 156 -18.18 5.24 8.98
CA ALA A 156 -18.88 4.13 9.64
C ALA A 156 -19.11 4.46 11.12
N PRO A 157 -20.14 3.89 11.77
CA PRO A 157 -20.34 3.98 13.20
C PRO A 157 -19.16 3.39 13.98
N VAL A 158 -18.88 3.94 15.15
CA VAL A 158 -17.86 3.39 16.07
C VAL A 158 -18.16 1.92 16.37
N GLY A 159 -17.16 1.08 16.28
CA GLY A 159 -17.25 -0.36 16.52
C GLY A 159 -17.72 -1.20 15.33
N LYS A 160 -18.08 -0.60 14.18
CA LYS A 160 -18.42 -1.34 12.98
C LYS A 160 -17.19 -1.83 12.21
N LEU A 161 -16.09 -1.06 12.26
CA LEU A 161 -14.84 -1.43 11.62
C LEU A 161 -14.01 -2.35 12.53
N GLN A 162 -13.39 -3.34 11.93
CA GLN A 162 -12.46 -4.25 12.59
C GLN A 162 -11.10 -4.21 11.89
N VAL A 163 -10.05 -4.42 12.65
CA VAL A 163 -8.69 -4.63 12.14
C VAL A 163 -8.26 -6.04 12.51
N LEU A 164 -7.71 -6.78 11.58
CA LEU A 164 -7.25 -8.15 11.81
C LEU A 164 -5.79 -8.15 12.27
N GLY A 165 -5.50 -8.82 13.37
CA GLY A 165 -4.16 -8.90 13.94
C GLY A 165 -3.56 -7.52 14.23
N ALA A 166 -2.34 -7.28 13.78
CA ALA A 166 -1.66 -5.98 13.90
C ALA A 166 -1.95 -5.02 12.72
N GLY A 167 -2.89 -5.39 11.86
CA GLY A 167 -3.16 -4.67 10.61
C GLY A 167 -2.38 -5.25 9.43
N SER A 168 -2.26 -4.45 8.38
CA SER A 168 -1.77 -4.82 7.05
C SER A 168 -2.76 -5.66 6.25
N ILE A 169 -2.73 -5.47 4.93
CA ILE A 169 -3.61 -6.24 4.05
C ILE A 169 -3.05 -7.62 3.73
N CYS A 170 -1.74 -7.75 3.61
CA CYS A 170 -1.11 -9.01 3.14
C CYS A 170 0.18 -9.38 3.87
N GLY A 171 0.68 -8.53 4.78
CA GLY A 171 2.00 -8.75 5.37
C GLY A 171 3.14 -8.71 4.35
N VAL A 172 4.32 -9.20 4.72
CA VAL A 172 5.52 -9.23 3.88
C VAL A 172 6.06 -10.66 3.77
N ASP A 173 6.43 -11.03 2.56
CA ASP A 173 7.19 -12.25 2.29
C ASP A 173 8.65 -12.09 2.78
N THR A 174 8.91 -12.54 3.99
CA THR A 174 10.23 -12.44 4.63
C THR A 174 11.26 -13.40 4.04
N GLY A 175 10.85 -14.36 3.23
CA GLY A 175 11.75 -15.19 2.43
C GLY A 175 12.32 -14.42 1.24
N ARG A 176 11.51 -13.54 0.64
CA ARG A 176 11.88 -12.66 -0.46
C ARG A 176 12.55 -11.38 0.03
N PHE A 177 11.93 -10.68 0.99
CA PHE A 177 12.45 -9.44 1.58
C PHE A 177 13.27 -9.79 2.82
N ARG A 178 14.58 -9.82 2.65
CA ARG A 178 15.56 -10.13 3.71
C ARG A 178 16.87 -9.39 3.46
N PRO A 179 17.73 -9.23 4.46
CA PRO A 179 19.07 -8.70 4.25
C PRO A 179 19.84 -9.53 3.23
N ASP A 180 20.49 -8.86 2.28
CA ASP A 180 21.29 -9.49 1.23
C ASP A 180 22.52 -8.64 0.90
N ALA A 181 23.66 -9.00 1.50
CA ALA A 181 24.91 -8.27 1.32
C ALA A 181 25.46 -8.38 -0.12
N VAL A 182 25.21 -9.48 -0.81
CA VAL A 182 25.64 -9.67 -2.21
C VAL A 182 24.83 -8.77 -3.14
N ALA A 183 23.50 -8.76 -2.98
CA ALA A 183 22.65 -7.85 -3.73
C ALA A 183 22.99 -6.40 -3.42
N ARG A 184 23.27 -6.05 -2.15
CA ARG A 184 23.70 -4.69 -1.75
C ARG A 184 24.93 -4.24 -2.51
N ALA A 185 26.00 -5.03 -2.50
CA ALA A 185 27.24 -4.67 -3.17
C ALA A 185 27.04 -4.53 -4.70
N ARG A 186 26.35 -5.49 -5.32
CA ARG A 186 26.07 -5.47 -6.77
C ARG A 186 25.25 -4.26 -7.17
N VAL A 187 24.10 -4.04 -6.52
CA VAL A 187 23.19 -2.94 -6.88
C VAL A 187 23.84 -1.58 -6.68
N ARG A 188 24.63 -1.40 -5.62
CA ARG A 188 25.39 -0.15 -5.40
C ARG A 188 26.40 0.09 -6.51
N ALA A 189 27.12 -0.95 -6.94
CA ALA A 189 28.05 -0.86 -8.07
C ALA A 189 27.33 -0.51 -9.38
N ASP A 190 26.21 -1.17 -9.67
CA ASP A 190 25.38 -0.93 -10.87
C ASP A 190 24.79 0.50 -10.91
N LEU A 191 24.53 1.08 -9.76
CA LEU A 191 24.02 2.45 -9.61
C LEU A 191 25.14 3.50 -9.54
N GLY A 192 26.40 3.09 -9.42
CA GLY A 192 27.54 4.00 -9.19
C GLY A 192 27.54 4.64 -7.79
N VAL A 193 26.85 4.04 -6.82
CA VAL A 193 26.78 4.52 -5.43
C VAL A 193 28.01 4.02 -4.65
N PRO A 194 28.86 4.90 -4.11
CA PRO A 194 30.02 4.49 -3.32
C PRO A 194 29.64 3.64 -2.10
N GLU A 195 30.54 2.75 -1.68
CA GLU A 195 30.27 1.87 -0.54
C GLU A 195 29.99 2.64 0.75
N HIS A 196 30.75 3.73 0.99
CA HIS A 196 30.60 4.59 2.17
C HIS A 196 29.43 5.58 2.08
N ALA A 197 28.73 5.66 0.94
CA ALA A 197 27.60 6.56 0.78
C ALA A 197 26.41 6.12 1.62
N VAL A 198 25.62 7.08 2.07
CA VAL A 198 24.31 6.86 2.72
C VAL A 198 23.23 6.95 1.66
N LEU A 199 22.59 5.83 1.33
CA LEU A 199 21.58 5.73 0.28
C LEU A 199 20.17 5.78 0.89
N CYS A 200 19.49 6.91 0.70
CA CYS A 200 18.05 7.05 0.92
C CYS A 200 17.29 6.47 -0.29
N ILE A 201 16.28 5.64 -0.06
CA ILE A 201 15.42 5.13 -1.13
C ILE A 201 13.97 5.58 -0.94
N PHE A 202 13.30 5.90 -2.04
CA PHE A 202 11.85 5.95 -2.18
C PHE A 202 11.43 4.89 -3.18
N LEU A 203 10.39 4.13 -2.86
CA LEU A 203 9.85 3.08 -3.73
C LEU A 203 8.33 3.20 -3.80
N GLY A 204 7.82 3.55 -4.99
CA GLY A 204 6.41 3.78 -5.23
C GLY A 204 6.18 4.62 -6.48
N ARG A 205 4.90 4.87 -6.84
CA ARG A 205 4.58 5.73 -7.99
C ARG A 205 5.18 7.13 -7.80
N LEU A 206 5.78 7.68 -8.85
CA LEU A 206 6.24 9.06 -8.85
C LEU A 206 5.03 9.98 -9.08
N ALA A 207 4.33 10.30 -8.00
CA ALA A 207 3.09 11.07 -8.00
C ALA A 207 3.09 12.11 -6.87
N VAL A 208 2.31 13.18 -7.04
CA VAL A 208 2.25 14.29 -6.07
C VAL A 208 1.78 13.82 -4.69
N ASP A 209 0.82 12.90 -4.62
CA ASP A 209 0.30 12.36 -3.35
C ASP A 209 1.30 11.51 -2.57
N LYS A 210 2.45 11.18 -3.17
CA LYS A 210 3.55 10.45 -2.53
C LYS A 210 4.61 11.36 -1.89
N GLY A 211 4.46 12.68 -1.98
CA GLY A 211 5.35 13.63 -1.33
C GLY A 211 6.78 13.65 -1.90
N ILE A 212 6.94 13.19 -3.15
CA ILE A 212 8.26 13.09 -3.78
C ILE A 212 8.90 14.44 -4.08
N LYS A 213 8.08 15.50 -4.22
CA LYS A 213 8.58 16.88 -4.35
C LYS A 213 9.28 17.31 -3.08
N GLU A 214 8.63 17.10 -1.94
CA GLU A 214 9.19 17.40 -0.62
C GLU A 214 10.45 16.56 -0.35
N LEU A 215 10.46 15.31 -0.81
CA LEU A 215 11.63 14.45 -0.68
C LEU A 215 12.83 14.97 -1.50
N ALA A 216 12.62 15.37 -2.75
CA ALA A 216 13.69 15.93 -3.58
C ALA A 216 14.22 17.26 -2.99
N GLN A 217 13.33 18.11 -2.47
CA GLN A 217 13.73 19.36 -1.81
C GLN A 217 14.49 19.10 -0.48
N ALA A 218 14.01 18.15 0.34
CA ALA A 218 14.68 17.76 1.58
C ALA A 218 16.04 17.13 1.29
N PHE A 219 16.13 16.28 0.27
CA PHE A 219 17.42 15.75 -0.21
C PHE A 219 18.36 16.88 -0.61
N ALA A 220 17.93 17.83 -1.42
CA ALA A 220 18.76 18.94 -1.86
C ALA A 220 19.31 19.75 -0.66
N GLN A 221 18.47 20.03 0.36
CA GLN A 221 18.90 20.70 1.59
C GLN A 221 19.92 19.87 2.38
N SER A 222 19.65 18.58 2.58
CA SER A 222 20.53 17.70 3.36
C SER A 222 21.83 17.38 2.64
N ALA A 223 21.80 17.21 1.30
CA ALA A 223 22.95 16.80 0.51
C ALA A 223 24.04 17.91 0.39
N THR A 224 23.70 19.17 0.65
CA THR A 224 24.70 20.26 0.75
C THR A 224 25.57 20.12 1.99
N VAL A 225 25.02 19.58 3.08
CA VAL A 225 25.74 19.39 4.36
C VAL A 225 26.36 17.99 4.44
N HIS A 226 25.71 16.98 3.82
CA HIS A 226 26.13 15.59 3.85
C HIS A 226 26.56 15.11 2.46
N PRO A 227 27.83 15.26 2.07
CA PRO A 227 28.31 14.88 0.73
C PRO A 227 28.20 13.38 0.43
N ALA A 228 28.11 12.53 1.44
CA ALA A 228 27.90 11.09 1.29
C ALA A 228 26.43 10.70 1.05
N LEU A 229 25.47 11.63 1.12
CA LEU A 229 24.04 11.34 0.94
C LEU A 229 23.67 11.17 -0.54
N TRP A 230 22.99 10.09 -0.86
CA TRP A 230 22.41 9.76 -2.16
C TRP A 230 20.91 9.52 -2.03
N LEU A 231 20.16 9.82 -3.07
CA LEU A 231 18.72 9.55 -3.17
C LEU A 231 18.42 8.68 -4.39
N LEU A 232 17.71 7.57 -4.17
CA LEU A 232 17.21 6.72 -5.23
C LEU A 232 15.67 6.76 -5.23
N LEU A 233 15.07 7.25 -6.30
CA LEU A 233 13.63 7.28 -6.53
C LEU A 233 13.28 6.18 -7.54
N VAL A 234 12.40 5.24 -7.15
CA VAL A 234 12.04 4.08 -7.97
C VAL A 234 10.53 3.97 -8.12
N GLY A 235 10.07 3.90 -9.35
CA GLY A 235 8.68 3.61 -9.66
C GLY A 235 8.18 4.23 -10.95
N PRO A 236 6.94 3.87 -11.36
CA PRO A 236 6.35 4.43 -12.57
C PRO A 236 6.07 5.93 -12.41
N ASP A 237 6.42 6.69 -13.45
CA ASP A 237 6.16 8.12 -13.54
C ASP A 237 4.90 8.38 -14.35
N GLU A 238 3.75 8.32 -13.66
CA GLU A 238 2.44 8.52 -14.29
C GLU A 238 2.09 10.00 -14.50
N GLU A 239 2.81 10.93 -13.83
CA GLU A 239 2.49 12.36 -13.80
C GLU A 239 3.60 13.25 -14.42
N GLY A 240 4.63 12.66 -15.04
CA GLY A 240 5.78 13.40 -15.59
C GLY A 240 6.59 14.09 -14.50
N MET A 241 6.72 13.46 -13.33
CA MET A 241 7.39 14.04 -12.17
C MET A 241 8.91 14.02 -12.28
N ALA A 242 9.50 13.06 -12.99
CA ALA A 242 10.96 12.91 -13.07
C ALA A 242 11.67 14.20 -13.51
N ALA A 243 11.20 14.82 -14.60
CA ALA A 243 11.78 16.08 -15.10
C ALA A 243 11.61 17.23 -14.08
N ARG A 244 10.45 17.29 -13.41
CA ARG A 244 10.16 18.32 -12.39
C ARG A 244 11.05 18.14 -11.15
N LEU A 245 11.32 16.90 -10.74
CA LEU A 245 12.19 16.60 -9.60
C LEU A 245 13.64 16.96 -9.90
N SER A 246 14.13 16.64 -11.11
CA SER A 246 15.48 17.01 -11.55
C SER A 246 15.71 18.53 -11.52
N ALA A 247 14.67 19.33 -11.85
CA ALA A 247 14.74 20.78 -11.80
C ALA A 247 14.76 21.38 -10.38
N LEU A 248 14.45 20.60 -9.35
CA LEU A 248 14.46 21.04 -7.95
C LEU A 248 15.83 20.86 -7.28
N VAL A 249 16.74 20.15 -7.93
CA VAL A 249 18.06 19.78 -7.39
C VAL A 249 19.13 20.53 -8.17
N ALA A 250 20.06 21.17 -7.46
CA ALA A 250 21.16 21.87 -8.09
C ALA A 250 22.02 20.92 -8.96
N PRO A 251 22.60 21.39 -10.08
CA PRO A 251 23.37 20.55 -10.99
C PRO A 251 24.48 19.75 -10.32
N GLU A 252 25.11 20.30 -9.29
CA GLU A 252 26.19 19.67 -8.53
C GLU A 252 25.71 18.45 -7.71
N LEU A 253 24.42 18.41 -7.41
CA LEU A 253 23.78 17.31 -6.67
C LEU A 253 23.08 16.30 -7.60
N ALA A 254 22.91 16.63 -8.86
CA ALA A 254 22.12 15.84 -9.82
C ALA A 254 22.64 14.40 -9.97
N SER A 255 23.97 14.20 -9.91
CA SER A 255 24.61 12.88 -9.99
C SER A 255 24.28 11.97 -8.80
N ARG A 256 23.86 12.55 -7.66
CA ARG A 256 23.52 11.83 -6.43
C ARG A 256 22.01 11.60 -6.24
N MET A 257 21.16 12.13 -7.14
CA MET A 257 19.73 11.84 -7.19
C MET A 257 19.42 10.95 -8.40
N LEU A 258 19.19 9.69 -8.14
CA LEU A 258 18.94 8.67 -9.17
C LEU A 258 17.44 8.44 -9.31
N ILE A 259 16.93 8.43 -10.55
CA ILE A 259 15.54 8.09 -10.84
C ILE A 259 15.53 6.84 -11.71
N ARG A 260 14.75 5.85 -11.31
CA ARG A 260 14.61 4.56 -12.01
C ARG A 260 13.13 4.24 -12.24
N PRO A 261 12.80 3.57 -13.37
CA PRO A 261 11.44 3.09 -13.59
C PRO A 261 11.08 1.97 -12.62
N PHE A 262 9.91 1.36 -12.82
CA PHE A 262 9.48 0.21 -12.05
C PHE A 262 10.54 -0.90 -12.01
N ALA A 263 10.73 -1.49 -10.82
CA ALA A 263 11.67 -2.58 -10.60
C ALA A 263 10.95 -3.90 -10.32
N ASN A 264 11.34 -4.97 -11.02
CA ASN A 264 10.79 -6.31 -10.78
C ASN A 264 11.29 -6.93 -9.48
N GLU A 265 12.46 -6.52 -9.02
CA GLU A 265 13.12 -7.04 -7.82
C GLU A 265 13.36 -5.94 -6.77
N PRO A 266 12.28 -5.35 -6.21
CA PRO A 266 12.39 -4.26 -5.24
C PRO A 266 13.18 -4.63 -3.99
N GLN A 267 13.18 -5.91 -3.58
CA GLN A 267 13.94 -6.40 -2.44
C GLN A 267 15.44 -6.16 -2.57
N GLN A 268 16.00 -6.22 -3.79
CA GLN A 268 17.44 -5.99 -4.01
C GLN A 268 17.77 -4.50 -3.89
N LEU A 269 16.88 -3.62 -4.37
CA LEU A 269 17.04 -2.17 -4.23
C LEU A 269 16.93 -1.73 -2.76
N LEU A 270 15.99 -2.32 -2.00
CA LEU A 270 15.87 -2.07 -0.57
C LEU A 270 17.11 -2.58 0.18
N ALA A 271 17.64 -3.75 -0.16
CA ALA A 271 18.88 -4.26 0.43
C ALA A 271 20.10 -3.34 0.16
N ALA A 272 20.11 -2.62 -0.97
CA ALA A 272 21.18 -1.66 -1.29
C ALA A 272 21.08 -0.36 -0.49
N ALA A 273 19.91 -0.02 0.03
CA ALA A 273 19.65 1.24 0.73
C ALA A 273 20.07 1.19 2.22
N ASP A 274 20.11 2.35 2.84
CA ASP A 274 20.37 2.51 4.26
C ASP A 274 19.13 2.89 5.06
N PHE A 275 18.15 3.53 4.40
CA PHE A 275 16.84 3.81 4.94
C PHE A 275 15.83 4.14 3.82
N LEU A 276 14.55 3.94 4.12
CA LEU A 276 13.43 4.31 3.24
C LEU A 276 12.88 5.68 3.64
N CYS A 277 12.50 6.51 2.66
CA CYS A 277 11.65 7.68 2.86
C CYS A 277 10.29 7.48 2.17
N LEU A 278 9.18 7.57 2.92
CA LEU A 278 7.82 7.54 2.39
C LEU A 278 7.01 8.76 2.90
N PRO A 279 7.24 9.96 2.35
CA PRO A 279 6.58 11.20 2.79
C PRO A 279 5.18 11.38 2.19
N SER A 280 4.45 10.30 2.01
CA SER A 280 3.13 10.25 1.40
C SER A 280 2.10 11.11 2.15
N TYR A 281 1.12 11.65 1.41
CA TYR A 281 -0.02 12.35 1.99
C TYR A 281 -1.21 11.43 2.29
N ARG A 282 -1.16 10.22 1.80
CA ARG A 282 -2.19 9.20 1.94
C ARG A 282 -1.62 7.80 1.73
N GLU A 283 -1.87 6.92 2.67
CA GLU A 283 -1.59 5.48 2.58
C GLU A 283 -2.70 4.69 3.31
N GLY A 284 -2.94 3.45 2.87
CA GLY A 284 -3.73 2.51 3.66
C GLY A 284 -2.91 1.93 4.81
N PHE A 285 -1.69 1.46 4.49
CA PHE A 285 -0.75 0.94 5.48
C PHE A 285 0.70 1.35 5.21
N GLY A 286 1.07 1.60 3.94
CA GLY A 286 2.47 1.83 3.57
C GLY A 286 3.28 0.54 3.52
N MET A 287 2.83 -0.44 2.74
CA MET A 287 3.44 -1.77 2.65
C MET A 287 4.95 -1.76 2.41
N VAL A 288 5.45 -0.80 1.64
CA VAL A 288 6.88 -0.65 1.37
C VAL A 288 7.71 -0.39 2.64
N ILE A 289 7.10 0.18 3.69
CA ILE A 289 7.74 0.36 5.00
C ILE A 289 8.00 -1.01 5.64
N LEU A 290 7.03 -1.94 5.54
CA LEU A 290 7.22 -3.30 6.05
C LEU A 290 8.24 -4.08 5.21
N GLU A 291 8.26 -3.86 3.89
CA GLU A 291 9.26 -4.46 2.99
C GLU A 291 10.67 -3.97 3.33
N ALA A 292 10.84 -2.66 3.57
CA ALA A 292 12.10 -2.07 4.03
C ALA A 292 12.51 -2.62 5.41
N ALA A 293 11.56 -2.70 6.34
CA ALA A 293 11.80 -3.27 7.66
C ALA A 293 12.23 -4.75 7.59
N ALA A 294 11.64 -5.55 6.68
CA ALA A 294 12.00 -6.95 6.50
C ALA A 294 13.46 -7.14 6.02
N VAL A 295 13.98 -6.21 5.21
CA VAL A 295 15.41 -6.20 4.82
C VAL A 295 16.32 -5.55 5.86
N GLY A 296 15.80 -5.11 7.00
CA GLY A 296 16.57 -4.57 8.12
C GLY A 296 16.90 -3.08 8.02
N ILE A 297 16.21 -2.31 7.16
CA ILE A 297 16.38 -0.86 7.07
C ILE A 297 15.19 -0.11 7.66
N PRO A 298 15.42 0.99 8.42
CA PRO A 298 14.36 1.77 9.02
C PRO A 298 13.72 2.72 8.00
N SER A 299 12.60 3.34 8.38
CA SER A 299 11.86 4.24 7.50
C SER A 299 11.60 5.62 8.14
N ILE A 300 11.69 6.68 7.32
CA ILE A 300 11.12 7.99 7.62
C ILE A 300 9.79 8.09 6.86
N GLY A 301 8.69 8.35 7.58
CA GLY A 301 7.36 8.44 6.98
C GLY A 301 6.61 9.68 7.43
N SER A 302 5.56 10.04 6.68
CA SER A 302 4.64 11.09 7.12
C SER A 302 3.78 10.63 8.30
N ARG A 303 3.49 11.55 9.23
CA ARG A 303 2.55 11.32 10.34
C ARG A 303 1.11 11.38 9.84
N ILE A 304 0.70 10.33 9.15
CA ILE A 304 -0.67 10.13 8.64
C ILE A 304 -1.15 8.73 9.02
N TYR A 305 -2.48 8.52 8.99
CA TYR A 305 -3.03 7.17 9.21
C TYR A 305 -2.40 6.16 8.24
N GLY A 306 -2.33 4.92 8.64
CA GLY A 306 -1.63 3.85 7.92
C GLY A 306 -0.13 3.85 8.18
N ILE A 307 0.58 4.95 7.91
CA ILE A 307 2.03 5.06 8.18
C ILE A 307 2.33 5.00 9.70
N THR A 308 1.48 5.61 10.52
CA THR A 308 1.64 5.57 11.99
C THR A 308 1.46 4.17 12.58
N ASP A 309 0.86 3.23 11.84
CA ASP A 309 0.80 1.81 12.24
C ASP A 309 1.99 1.02 11.69
N ALA A 310 2.49 1.39 10.51
CA ALA A 310 3.65 0.76 9.93
C ALA A 310 4.95 1.11 10.67
N ILE A 311 5.10 2.38 11.09
CA ILE A 311 6.25 2.88 11.85
C ILE A 311 5.88 3.05 13.32
N LYS A 312 6.64 2.39 14.21
CA LYS A 312 6.62 2.68 15.64
C LYS A 312 7.66 3.77 15.90
N GLU A 313 7.19 5.01 16.05
CA GLU A 313 8.03 6.19 16.19
C GLU A 313 9.05 6.06 17.32
N GLY A 314 10.29 6.47 17.07
CA GLY A 314 11.38 6.39 18.02
C GLY A 314 11.91 4.97 18.29
N GLN A 315 11.37 3.95 17.56
CA GLN A 315 11.81 2.57 17.70
C GLN A 315 12.11 1.90 16.36
N THR A 316 11.21 2.01 15.37
CA THR A 316 11.37 1.37 14.06
C THR A 316 11.54 2.39 12.92
N GLY A 317 11.49 3.67 13.24
CA GLY A 317 11.61 4.76 12.28
C GLY A 317 11.23 6.11 12.87
N LEU A 318 11.19 7.11 12.00
CA LEU A 318 10.86 8.49 12.31
C LEU A 318 9.57 8.90 11.59
N LEU A 319 8.77 9.72 12.26
CA LEU A 319 7.56 10.31 11.69
C LEU A 319 7.70 11.83 11.61
N VAL A 320 7.44 12.39 10.43
CA VAL A 320 7.47 13.83 10.18
C VAL A 320 6.08 14.34 9.76
N PRO A 321 5.75 15.62 9.99
CA PRO A 321 4.51 16.17 9.45
C PRO A 321 4.45 16.03 7.92
N ALA A 322 3.30 15.65 7.38
CA ALA A 322 3.11 15.57 5.94
C ALA A 322 3.29 16.97 5.30
N ARG A 323 3.95 17.05 4.15
CA ARG A 323 4.24 18.28 3.40
C ARG A 323 5.22 19.23 4.11
N ASP A 324 5.96 18.75 5.08
CA ASP A 324 6.99 19.53 5.78
C ASP A 324 8.38 19.12 5.29
N THR A 325 8.89 19.84 4.32
CA THR A 325 10.21 19.63 3.73
C THR A 325 11.32 19.81 4.77
N THR A 326 11.18 20.77 5.69
CA THR A 326 12.19 21.08 6.70
C THR A 326 12.29 19.96 7.73
N ALA A 327 11.16 19.48 8.25
CA ALA A 327 11.15 18.35 9.17
C ALA A 327 11.71 17.07 8.50
N LEU A 328 11.38 16.86 7.21
CA LEU A 328 11.92 15.73 6.45
C LEU A 328 13.44 15.84 6.26
N ALA A 329 13.95 17.03 5.90
CA ALA A 329 15.39 17.27 5.77
C ALA A 329 16.13 17.06 7.11
N SER A 330 15.56 17.54 8.22
CA SER A 330 16.13 17.31 9.56
C SER A 330 16.19 15.82 9.92
N ALA A 331 15.16 15.05 9.58
CA ALA A 331 15.14 13.61 9.84
C ALA A 331 16.17 12.86 8.96
N ILE A 332 16.33 13.25 7.69
CA ILE A 332 17.35 12.70 6.79
C ILE A 332 18.75 13.02 7.33
N SER A 333 19.02 14.28 7.70
CA SER A 333 20.32 14.70 8.26
C SER A 333 20.66 13.94 9.54
N ARG A 334 19.68 13.76 10.45
CA ARG A 334 19.86 12.95 11.66
C ARG A 334 20.36 11.54 11.34
N TRP A 335 19.83 10.88 10.33
CA TRP A 335 20.28 9.53 9.99
C TRP A 335 21.56 9.48 9.16
N CYS A 336 21.99 10.58 8.56
CA CYS A 336 23.33 10.71 8.04
C CYS A 336 24.37 10.81 9.18
N GLU A 337 24.05 11.52 10.25
CA GLU A 337 24.91 11.80 11.39
C GLU A 337 24.94 10.67 12.43
N GLN A 338 23.87 9.87 12.52
CA GLN A 338 23.68 8.87 13.57
C GLN A 338 23.52 7.45 12.99
N PRO A 339 24.56 6.85 12.40
CA PRO A 339 24.49 5.55 11.76
C PRO A 339 24.14 4.41 12.74
N GLN A 340 24.56 4.49 14.00
CA GLN A 340 24.26 3.48 15.03
C GLN A 340 22.76 3.50 15.40
N GLU A 341 22.17 4.70 15.52
CA GLU A 341 20.74 4.85 15.76
C GLU A 341 19.95 4.30 14.58
N ARG A 342 20.30 4.69 13.35
CA ARG A 342 19.68 4.18 12.12
C ARG A 342 19.70 2.65 12.06
N GLN A 343 20.85 2.05 12.38
CA GLN A 343 20.99 0.59 12.41
C GLN A 343 20.11 -0.05 13.50
N SER A 344 20.07 0.51 14.70
CA SER A 344 19.27 -0.02 15.80
C SER A 344 17.77 0.02 15.45
N TYR A 345 17.30 1.07 14.78
CA TYR A 345 15.91 1.16 14.30
C TYR A 345 15.61 0.14 13.21
N GLY A 346 16.57 -0.13 12.32
CA GLY A 346 16.43 -1.17 11.30
C GLY A 346 16.25 -2.57 11.91
N VAL A 347 17.06 -2.91 12.91
CA VAL A 347 16.96 -4.18 13.65
C VAL A 347 15.60 -4.29 14.35
N ALA A 348 15.18 -3.24 15.05
CA ALA A 348 13.87 -3.23 15.73
C ALA A 348 12.69 -3.31 14.74
N ALA A 349 12.82 -2.69 13.57
CA ALA A 349 11.82 -2.75 12.50
C ALA A 349 11.71 -4.17 11.94
N GLN A 350 12.83 -4.84 11.68
CA GLN A 350 12.86 -6.23 11.22
C GLN A 350 12.22 -7.17 12.23
N ASP A 351 12.59 -7.06 13.49
CA ASP A 351 12.01 -7.83 14.60
C ASP A 351 10.49 -7.70 14.64
N ARG A 352 9.98 -6.47 14.47
CA ARG A 352 8.54 -6.21 14.47
C ARG A 352 7.84 -6.84 13.29
N VAL A 353 8.44 -6.78 12.08
CA VAL A 353 7.87 -7.43 10.89
C VAL A 353 7.79 -8.93 11.09
N MET A 354 8.85 -9.58 11.54
CA MET A 354 8.87 -11.03 11.80
C MET A 354 7.81 -11.46 12.82
N LYS A 355 7.58 -10.65 13.85
CA LYS A 355 6.59 -10.94 14.90
C LYS A 355 5.15 -10.70 14.47
N CYS A 356 4.89 -9.61 13.72
CA CYS A 356 3.54 -9.10 13.53
C CYS A 356 3.05 -9.12 12.07
N PHE A 357 3.94 -9.05 11.09
CA PHE A 357 3.58 -8.77 9.69
C PHE A 357 4.15 -9.78 8.69
N GLU A 358 4.65 -10.92 9.16
CA GLU A 358 5.02 -12.02 8.26
C GLU A 358 3.78 -12.44 7.46
N GLN A 359 3.96 -12.62 6.13
CA GLN A 359 2.86 -12.76 5.18
C GLN A 359 1.92 -13.92 5.52
N LYS A 360 2.47 -15.09 5.86
CA LYS A 360 1.66 -16.26 6.18
C LYS A 360 0.77 -16.01 7.39
N LYS A 361 1.32 -15.43 8.45
CA LYS A 361 0.59 -15.10 9.67
C LYS A 361 -0.56 -14.12 9.41
N VAL A 362 -0.32 -13.07 8.59
CA VAL A 362 -1.37 -12.11 8.24
C VAL A 362 -2.46 -12.81 7.42
N VAL A 363 -2.09 -13.59 6.42
CA VAL A 363 -3.04 -14.31 5.55
C VAL A 363 -3.84 -15.35 6.33
N GLU A 364 -3.21 -16.10 7.24
CA GLU A 364 -3.89 -17.04 8.14
C GLU A 364 -4.98 -16.34 8.96
N GLY A 365 -4.69 -15.15 9.50
CA GLY A 365 -5.69 -14.36 10.23
C GLY A 365 -6.91 -13.99 9.38
N TYR A 366 -6.72 -13.66 8.08
CA TYR A 366 -7.84 -13.45 7.15
C TYR A 366 -8.61 -14.74 6.86
N VAL A 367 -7.92 -15.87 6.66
CA VAL A 367 -8.56 -17.16 6.41
C VAL A 367 -9.40 -17.59 7.61
N GLU A 368 -8.87 -17.48 8.82
CA GLU A 368 -9.60 -17.77 10.06
C GLU A 368 -10.83 -16.88 10.22
N TYR A 369 -10.68 -15.58 9.98
CA TYR A 369 -11.80 -14.65 10.01
C TYR A 369 -12.93 -15.06 9.08
N PHE A 370 -12.64 -15.43 7.82
CA PHE A 370 -13.67 -15.86 6.88
C PHE A 370 -14.28 -17.22 7.23
N ARG A 371 -13.50 -18.13 7.81
CA ARG A 371 -14.01 -19.41 8.31
C ARG A 371 -14.99 -19.21 9.46
N ASP A 372 -14.66 -18.36 10.42
CA ASP A 372 -15.51 -18.06 11.56
C ASP A 372 -16.79 -17.30 11.14
N LEU A 373 -16.66 -16.46 10.12
CA LEU A 373 -17.80 -15.76 9.56
C LEU A 373 -18.85 -16.70 8.94
N LEU A 374 -18.46 -17.87 8.41
CA LEU A 374 -19.38 -18.88 7.90
C LEU A 374 -19.98 -19.78 9.00
N ARG A 375 -19.31 -19.93 10.13
CA ARG A 375 -19.80 -20.75 11.25
C ARG A 375 -20.92 -20.06 12.06
N ARG A 376 -20.94 -18.72 11.99
CA ARG A 376 -21.98 -17.86 12.60
C ARG A 376 -23.14 -17.64 11.63
#